data_a26cb00c5d7ee4bd469fdf0f0968a9cc
#
_entry.id   a26cb00c5d7ee4bd469fdf0f0968a9cc
#
_cell.length_a   1.000
_cell.length_b   1.000
_cell.length_c   1.000
_cell.angle_alpha   90.00
_cell.angle_beta   90.00
_cell.angle_gamma   90.00
#
_symmetry.space_group_name_H-M   'P 1'
#
loop_
_entity.id
_entity.type
_entity.pdbx_description
1 polymer ?
#
loop_
_entity_poly.entity_id
_entity_poly.type
_entity_poly.pdbx_seq_one_letter_code
_entity_poly.pdbx_strand_id
1 'polypeptide(L)'
;MKKIINRKNAAAVACAAMMICAAGAVPGSVLGVSMPVQAAEAAEQTSLPQVTGLTSKTPDISSIRLSWNAVNGADGYSVGMRSKGQYPEIADVTDTTYLVTGLPAATRENFKVRAYKIVNGQKVYGDYSVNYNSATNPRPISGLKAQTGNASVSLSWKKVGCSNYRVFMLKNGKWKQIAQTDTNSYT
;
A
#
# COMPACT_ATOMS: atom_id res chain seq x y z
N MET A 1 -7.35 11.59 -43.00
CA MET A 1 -8.42 12.46 -42.46
C MET A 1 -8.49 12.27 -40.95
N LYS A 2 -8.25 13.35 -40.21
CA LYS A 2 -8.25 13.44 -38.76
C LYS A 2 -9.67 13.39 -38.21
N LYS A 3 -9.91 12.66 -37.10
CA LYS A 3 -11.01 13.02 -36.22
C LYS A 3 -10.59 12.82 -34.75
N ILE A 4 -10.22 13.92 -34.14
CA ILE A 4 -9.97 14.08 -32.72
C ILE A 4 -11.34 14.23 -32.04
N ILE A 5 -11.68 13.36 -31.10
CA ILE A 5 -12.83 13.57 -30.23
C ILE A 5 -12.32 13.84 -28.83
N ASN A 6 -12.34 15.12 -28.49
CA ASN A 6 -12.09 15.65 -27.17
C ASN A 6 -13.42 15.58 -26.38
N ARG A 7 -13.50 14.74 -25.34
CA ARG A 7 -14.60 14.77 -24.37
C ARG A 7 -14.10 15.26 -23.04
N LYS A 8 -14.26 16.55 -22.83
CA LYS A 8 -14.24 17.18 -21.51
C LYS A 8 -15.53 16.80 -20.79
N ASN A 9 -15.45 15.99 -19.76
CA ASN A 9 -16.57 15.81 -18.83
C ASN A 9 -16.50 16.93 -17.78
N ALA A 10 -17.34 17.94 -17.99
CA ALA A 10 -17.63 18.94 -16.98
C ALA A 10 -18.62 18.33 -15.98
N ALA A 11 -18.23 18.24 -14.71
CA ALA A 11 -19.12 17.96 -13.61
C ALA A 11 -20.02 19.20 -13.40
N ALA A 12 -21.28 19.07 -13.66
CA ALA A 12 -22.27 20.10 -13.38
C ALA A 12 -22.57 20.09 -11.87
N VAL A 13 -22.10 21.11 -11.18
CA VAL A 13 -22.55 21.43 -9.83
C VAL A 13 -23.88 22.17 -9.97
N ALA A 14 -24.98 21.52 -9.61
CA ALA A 14 -26.29 22.15 -9.54
C ALA A 14 -26.41 22.97 -8.24
N CYS A 15 -26.16 24.28 -8.33
CA CYS A 15 -26.56 25.23 -7.29
C CYS A 15 -28.06 25.50 -7.43
N ALA A 16 -28.88 24.97 -6.53
CA ALA A 16 -30.26 25.41 -6.40
C ALA A 16 -30.31 26.74 -5.62
N ALA A 17 -30.45 27.84 -6.34
CA ALA A 17 -30.73 29.15 -5.75
C ALA A 17 -32.23 29.23 -5.46
N MET A 18 -32.63 29.23 -4.20
CA MET A 18 -33.96 29.59 -3.78
C MET A 18 -34.09 31.12 -3.73
N MET A 19 -34.85 31.68 -4.68
CA MET A 19 -35.30 33.05 -4.59
C MET A 19 -36.46 33.17 -3.57
N ILE A 20 -36.25 33.93 -2.54
CA ILE A 20 -37.31 34.39 -1.60
C ILE A 20 -37.82 35.70 -2.12
N CYS A 21 -39.07 35.73 -2.65
CA CYS A 21 -39.81 36.97 -2.92
C CYS A 21 -40.30 37.57 -1.59
N ALA A 22 -39.89 38.75 -1.33
CA ALA A 22 -40.45 39.55 -0.24
C ALA A 22 -41.67 40.31 -0.74
N ALA A 23 -42.82 40.15 -0.09
CA ALA A 23 -43.93 41.08 -0.19
C ALA A 23 -44.74 41.11 1.11
N GLY A 24 -44.89 42.29 1.68
CA GLY A 24 -46.03 42.69 2.48
C GLY A 24 -45.90 42.65 3.99
N ALA A 25 -45.68 43.81 4.57
CA ALA A 25 -45.78 44.10 6.01
C ALA A 25 -47.25 44.06 6.44
N VAL A 26 -47.54 43.36 7.55
CA VAL A 26 -48.72 43.57 8.43
C VAL A 26 -48.26 43.48 9.87
N PRO A 27 -48.63 44.46 10.73
CA PRO A 27 -48.26 44.44 12.14
C PRO A 27 -49.28 43.66 12.97
N GLY A 28 -48.82 42.78 13.85
CA GLY A 28 -49.66 42.30 14.93
C GLY A 28 -49.41 40.83 15.31
N SER A 29 -49.01 40.66 16.60
CA SER A 29 -49.01 39.44 17.40
C SER A 29 -47.72 38.66 17.48
N VAL A 30 -47.04 38.86 18.59
CA VAL A 30 -45.96 38.07 19.14
C VAL A 30 -46.50 36.69 19.54
N LEU A 31 -46.28 35.69 18.74
CA LEU A 31 -46.30 34.30 19.17
C LEU A 31 -44.93 33.75 18.93
N GLY A 32 -44.24 33.38 20.00
CA GLY A 32 -42.92 32.78 19.96
C GLY A 32 -42.98 31.45 19.23
N VAL A 33 -42.63 31.48 17.94
CA VAL A 33 -42.31 30.27 17.19
C VAL A 33 -40.86 30.01 17.46
N SER A 34 -40.60 29.09 18.40
CA SER A 34 -39.28 28.47 18.48
C SER A 34 -39.06 27.73 17.19
N MET A 35 -38.25 28.30 16.30
CA MET A 35 -37.74 27.59 15.16
C MET A 35 -37.01 26.33 15.68
N PRO A 36 -37.37 25.11 15.26
CA PRO A 36 -36.50 23.99 15.55
C PRO A 36 -35.15 24.35 14.93
N VAL A 37 -34.12 24.38 15.75
CA VAL A 37 -32.74 24.35 15.29
C VAL A 37 -32.65 23.03 14.53
N GLN A 38 -32.79 23.12 13.22
CA GLN A 38 -32.52 21.99 12.34
C GLN A 38 -31.05 21.68 12.56
N ALA A 39 -30.81 20.64 13.37
CA ALA A 39 -29.49 20.08 13.52
C ALA A 39 -28.96 19.91 12.09
N ALA A 40 -27.88 20.61 11.78
CA ALA A 40 -27.15 20.37 10.54
C ALA A 40 -26.81 18.90 10.57
N GLU A 41 -27.55 18.11 9.78
CA GLU A 41 -27.28 16.72 9.52
C GLU A 41 -25.86 16.74 8.98
N ALA A 42 -24.93 16.29 9.83
CA ALA A 42 -23.54 16.14 9.44
C ALA A 42 -23.57 15.23 8.23
N ALA A 43 -23.30 15.78 7.06
CA ALA A 43 -23.20 15.02 5.83
C ALA A 43 -22.26 13.86 6.15
N GLU A 44 -22.82 12.65 6.24
CA GLU A 44 -22.05 11.44 6.49
C GLU A 44 -20.93 11.42 5.45
N GLN A 45 -19.71 11.56 5.92
CA GLN A 45 -18.53 11.51 5.07
C GLN A 45 -18.49 10.09 4.49
N THR A 46 -19.10 9.92 3.31
CA THR A 46 -19.24 8.63 2.63
C THR A 46 -17.92 8.08 2.11
N SER A 47 -16.86 8.90 2.12
CA SER A 47 -15.52 8.52 1.67
C SER A 47 -14.57 8.38 2.85
N LEU A 48 -13.98 7.18 2.98
CA LEU A 48 -12.93 6.94 3.96
C LEU A 48 -11.61 7.59 3.52
N PRO A 49 -10.81 8.12 4.47
CA PRO A 49 -9.48 8.62 4.18
C PRO A 49 -8.57 7.54 3.58
N GLN A 50 -7.59 7.98 2.80
CA GLN A 50 -6.55 7.12 2.26
C GLN A 50 -5.76 6.43 3.38
N VAL A 51 -5.44 5.14 3.20
CA VAL A 51 -4.55 4.41 4.10
C VAL A 51 -3.14 4.97 4.01
N THR A 52 -2.55 5.29 5.16
CA THR A 52 -1.19 5.83 5.30
C THR A 52 -0.30 4.92 6.13
N GLY A 53 1.01 5.20 6.16
CA GLY A 53 1.96 4.47 7.02
C GLY A 53 2.18 3.01 6.59
N LEU A 54 1.88 2.66 5.32
CA LEU A 54 2.12 1.30 4.82
C LEU A 54 3.62 0.99 4.86
N THR A 55 3.97 -0.05 5.61
CA THR A 55 5.33 -0.55 5.82
C THR A 55 5.36 -2.07 5.71
N SER A 56 6.56 -2.65 5.63
CA SER A 56 6.70 -4.10 5.64
C SER A 56 7.88 -4.60 6.46
N LYS A 57 7.74 -5.84 6.94
CA LYS A 57 8.86 -6.65 7.46
C LYS A 57 8.88 -7.97 6.68
N THR A 58 10.08 -8.46 6.40
CA THR A 58 10.27 -9.74 5.72
C THR A 58 10.78 -10.75 6.73
N PRO A 59 9.88 -11.54 7.36
CA PRO A 59 10.27 -12.48 8.42
C PRO A 59 11.09 -13.66 7.89
N ASP A 60 10.87 -14.06 6.63
CA ASP A 60 11.54 -15.21 6.01
C ASP A 60 11.71 -15.06 4.48
N ILE A 61 12.03 -16.15 3.79
CA ILE A 61 12.29 -16.19 2.35
C ILE A 61 11.02 -16.27 1.48
N SER A 62 9.85 -16.41 2.09
CA SER A 62 8.60 -16.71 1.39
C SER A 62 7.42 -15.87 1.86
N SER A 63 7.64 -14.95 2.78
CA SER A 63 6.58 -14.13 3.33
C SER A 63 6.98 -12.65 3.52
N ILE A 64 5.98 -11.79 3.48
CA ILE A 64 6.07 -10.35 3.73
C ILE A 64 4.93 -9.98 4.68
N ARG A 65 5.26 -9.43 5.85
CA ARG A 65 4.27 -8.85 6.76
C ARG A 65 4.09 -7.38 6.44
N LEU A 66 2.90 -7.01 6.04
CA LEU A 66 2.48 -5.63 5.84
C LEU A 66 1.90 -5.07 7.15
N SER A 67 2.04 -3.77 7.38
CA SER A 67 1.37 -3.02 8.45
C SER A 67 1.11 -1.60 8.01
N TRP A 68 0.03 -1.00 8.51
CA TRP A 68 -0.40 0.36 8.15
C TRP A 68 -1.11 1.06 9.31
N ASN A 69 -1.34 2.35 9.17
CA ASN A 69 -2.07 3.13 10.16
C ASN A 69 -3.58 2.84 10.07
N ALA A 70 -4.24 2.76 11.22
CA ALA A 70 -5.68 2.65 11.27
C ALA A 70 -6.36 3.85 10.61
N VAL A 71 -7.47 3.59 9.91
CA VAL A 71 -8.33 4.62 9.34
C VAL A 71 -9.59 4.71 10.20
N ASN A 72 -9.87 5.89 10.71
CA ASN A 72 -11.05 6.12 11.55
C ASN A 72 -12.34 5.85 10.75
N GLY A 73 -13.26 5.09 11.34
CA GLY A 73 -14.52 4.71 10.71
C GLY A 73 -14.42 3.59 9.66
N ALA A 74 -13.27 2.93 9.52
CA ALA A 74 -13.13 1.75 8.70
C ALA A 74 -13.62 0.49 9.42
N ASP A 75 -14.38 -0.35 8.72
CA ASP A 75 -14.78 -1.68 9.19
C ASP A 75 -13.75 -2.75 8.82
N GLY A 76 -12.89 -2.45 7.84
CA GLY A 76 -11.80 -3.34 7.44
C GLY A 76 -10.96 -2.79 6.29
N TYR A 77 -10.07 -3.62 5.78
CA TYR A 77 -9.08 -3.26 4.77
C TYR A 77 -8.99 -4.32 3.68
N SER A 78 -8.93 -3.85 2.43
CA SER A 78 -8.66 -4.68 1.25
C SER A 78 -7.19 -4.52 0.88
N VAL A 79 -6.46 -5.63 0.88
CA VAL A 79 -5.04 -5.69 0.52
C VAL A 79 -4.91 -6.15 -0.93
N GLY A 80 -4.28 -5.36 -1.77
CA GLY A 80 -4.01 -5.68 -3.17
C GLY A 80 -2.53 -5.91 -3.43
N MET A 81 -2.22 -6.93 -4.22
CA MET A 81 -0.87 -7.19 -4.73
C MET A 81 -0.86 -7.05 -6.25
N ARG A 82 0.19 -6.41 -6.79
CA ARG A 82 0.27 -6.12 -8.22
C ARG A 82 0.37 -7.39 -9.06
N SER A 83 -0.53 -7.52 -10.03
CA SER A 83 -0.52 -8.56 -11.05
C SER A 83 -0.97 -7.96 -12.37
N LYS A 84 -0.19 -8.14 -13.45
CA LYS A 84 -0.49 -7.64 -14.81
C LYS A 84 -0.91 -6.16 -14.86
N GLY A 85 -0.27 -5.32 -14.02
CA GLY A 85 -0.56 -3.88 -13.97
C GLY A 85 -1.75 -3.47 -13.10
N GLN A 86 -2.53 -4.41 -12.60
CA GLN A 86 -3.66 -4.22 -11.70
C GLN A 86 -3.27 -4.60 -10.25
N TYR A 87 -4.15 -4.30 -9.29
CA TYR A 87 -4.00 -4.68 -7.89
C TYR A 87 -5.21 -5.52 -7.45
N PRO A 88 -5.31 -6.80 -7.91
CA PRO A 88 -6.34 -7.69 -7.41
C PRO A 88 -6.22 -7.81 -5.89
N GLU A 89 -7.38 -7.92 -5.24
CA GLU A 89 -7.45 -8.18 -3.81
C GLU A 89 -6.90 -9.57 -3.51
N ILE A 90 -5.97 -9.65 -2.56
CA ILE A 90 -5.39 -10.90 -2.06
C ILE A 90 -5.86 -11.23 -0.64
N ALA A 91 -6.38 -10.24 0.06
CA ALA A 91 -6.94 -10.41 1.39
C ALA A 91 -7.91 -9.29 1.76
N ASP A 92 -8.84 -9.64 2.63
CA ASP A 92 -9.78 -8.78 3.33
C ASP A 92 -9.60 -9.01 4.82
N VAL A 93 -9.23 -7.97 5.56
CA VAL A 93 -8.86 -8.08 6.97
C VAL A 93 -9.45 -6.92 7.78
N THR A 94 -9.69 -7.17 9.07
CA THR A 94 -10.12 -6.12 10.03
C THR A 94 -8.92 -5.50 10.76
N ASP A 95 -7.81 -6.23 10.83
CA ASP A 95 -6.58 -5.76 11.46
C ASP A 95 -5.82 -4.79 10.55
N THR A 96 -4.90 -4.03 11.13
CA THR A 96 -3.99 -3.14 10.42
C THR A 96 -2.68 -3.82 10.00
N THR A 97 -2.68 -5.16 9.97
CA THR A 97 -1.54 -5.98 9.55
C THR A 97 -2.02 -7.17 8.73
N TYR A 98 -1.20 -7.60 7.78
CA TYR A 98 -1.43 -8.82 7.01
C TYR A 98 -0.12 -9.52 6.65
N LEU A 99 -0.09 -10.85 6.77
CA LEU A 99 1.05 -11.68 6.38
C LEU A 99 0.78 -12.30 5.01
N VAL A 100 1.44 -11.79 3.99
CA VAL A 100 1.45 -12.40 2.65
C VAL A 100 2.42 -13.58 2.68
N THR A 101 1.98 -14.76 2.28
CA THR A 101 2.76 -16.00 2.28
C THR A 101 2.84 -16.63 0.88
N GLY A 102 3.69 -17.64 0.72
CA GLY A 102 3.79 -18.39 -0.54
C GLY A 102 4.54 -17.64 -1.65
N LEU A 103 5.24 -16.56 -1.32
CA LEU A 103 6.02 -15.79 -2.27
C LEU A 103 7.33 -16.52 -2.61
N PRO A 104 7.83 -16.42 -3.85
CA PRO A 104 9.16 -16.90 -4.19
C PRO A 104 10.25 -16.13 -3.43
N ALA A 105 11.36 -16.76 -3.14
CA ALA A 105 12.50 -16.12 -2.50
C ALA A 105 13.15 -15.08 -3.44
N ALA A 106 13.69 -14.00 -2.86
CA ALA A 106 14.34 -12.89 -3.57
C ALA A 106 13.43 -12.21 -4.63
N THR A 107 12.13 -12.25 -4.44
CA THR A 107 11.14 -11.66 -5.34
C THR A 107 10.66 -10.33 -4.80
N ARG A 108 10.59 -9.32 -5.67
CA ARG A 108 10.04 -8.01 -5.36
C ARG A 108 8.55 -7.97 -5.73
N GLU A 109 7.75 -7.52 -4.78
CA GLU A 109 6.31 -7.37 -4.93
C GLU A 109 5.86 -5.93 -4.62
N ASN A 110 4.72 -5.54 -5.19
CA ASN A 110 4.13 -4.23 -5.00
C ASN A 110 2.75 -4.39 -4.38
N PHE A 111 2.48 -3.60 -3.35
CA PHE A 111 1.25 -3.66 -2.57
C PHE A 111 0.54 -2.32 -2.53
N LYS A 112 -0.78 -2.38 -2.40
CA LYS A 112 -1.66 -1.27 -2.03
C LYS A 112 -2.70 -1.76 -1.03
N VAL A 113 -3.09 -0.89 -0.13
CA VAL A 113 -4.14 -1.17 0.84
C VAL A 113 -5.17 -0.05 0.77
N ARG A 114 -6.44 -0.38 0.88
CA ARG A 114 -7.53 0.59 1.03
C ARG A 114 -8.44 0.16 2.17
N ALA A 115 -8.99 1.13 2.87
CA ALA A 115 -10.02 0.91 3.87
C ALA A 115 -11.39 0.73 3.22
N TYR A 116 -12.30 0.06 3.89
CA TYR A 116 -13.70 0.04 3.52
C TYR A 116 -14.62 0.19 4.74
N LYS A 117 -15.83 0.66 4.49
CA LYS A 117 -16.95 0.69 5.43
C LYS A 117 -18.12 -0.10 4.83
N ILE A 118 -18.89 -0.78 5.68
CA ILE A 118 -20.08 -1.51 5.27
C ILE A 118 -21.27 -0.55 5.38
N VAL A 119 -21.89 -0.24 4.26
CA VAL A 119 -23.09 0.60 4.17
C VAL A 119 -24.19 -0.21 3.51
N ASN A 120 -25.29 -0.42 4.20
CA ASN A 120 -26.42 -1.24 3.72
C ASN A 120 -25.99 -2.64 3.24
N GLY A 121 -25.02 -3.27 3.95
CA GLY A 121 -24.49 -4.59 3.63
C GLY A 121 -23.49 -4.64 2.47
N GLN A 122 -23.12 -3.49 1.89
CA GLN A 122 -22.15 -3.39 0.81
C GLN A 122 -20.87 -2.66 1.27
N LYS A 123 -19.71 -3.09 0.74
CA LYS A 123 -18.45 -2.42 0.99
C LYS A 123 -18.33 -1.15 0.17
N VAL A 124 -18.16 -0.02 0.85
CA VAL A 124 -17.80 1.26 0.27
C VAL A 124 -16.30 1.49 0.56
N TYR A 125 -15.51 1.59 -0.48
CA TYR A 125 -14.05 1.68 -0.37
C TYR A 125 -13.59 3.12 -0.38
N GLY A 126 -12.59 3.42 0.46
CA GLY A 126 -11.76 4.59 0.35
C GLY A 126 -10.67 4.44 -0.72
N ASP A 127 -9.83 5.47 -0.83
CA ASP A 127 -8.71 5.48 -1.76
C ASP A 127 -7.62 4.48 -1.37
N TYR A 128 -6.94 3.93 -2.38
CA TYR A 128 -5.76 3.11 -2.15
C TYR A 128 -4.61 3.92 -1.56
N SER A 129 -3.83 3.28 -0.67
CA SER A 129 -2.54 3.79 -0.24
C SER A 129 -1.63 4.12 -1.42
N VAL A 130 -0.56 4.88 -1.17
CA VAL A 130 0.56 4.95 -2.12
C VAL A 130 1.10 3.55 -2.41
N ASN A 131 1.69 3.38 -3.60
CA ASN A 131 2.28 2.11 -3.97
C ASN A 131 3.47 1.78 -3.06
N TYR A 132 3.51 0.57 -2.51
CA TYR A 132 4.56 0.13 -1.60
C TYR A 132 5.29 -1.09 -2.18
N ASN A 133 6.60 -0.99 -2.26
CA ASN A 133 7.47 -2.05 -2.77
C ASN A 133 8.14 -2.79 -1.62
N SER A 134 8.08 -4.10 -1.62
CA SER A 134 8.79 -4.95 -0.69
C SER A 134 9.38 -6.16 -1.42
N ALA A 135 10.30 -6.87 -0.78
CA ALA A 135 10.88 -8.07 -1.36
C ALA A 135 11.09 -9.14 -0.27
N THR A 136 10.91 -10.39 -0.66
CA THR A 136 11.27 -11.53 0.19
C THR A 136 12.79 -11.65 0.31
N ASN A 137 13.24 -12.26 1.40
CA ASN A 137 14.66 -12.53 1.59
C ASN A 137 15.17 -13.55 0.54
N PRO A 138 16.43 -13.42 0.10
CA PRO A 138 17.06 -14.45 -0.70
C PRO A 138 17.25 -15.73 0.12
N ARG A 139 17.34 -16.86 -0.55
CA ARG A 139 17.72 -18.12 0.11
C ARG A 139 19.12 -18.00 0.72
N PRO A 140 19.36 -18.56 1.91
CA PRO A 140 20.69 -18.62 2.47
C PRO A 140 21.68 -19.33 1.53
N ILE A 141 22.90 -18.84 1.50
CA ILE A 141 23.99 -19.52 0.79
C ILE A 141 24.29 -20.85 1.47
N SER A 142 24.46 -21.88 0.69
CA SER A 142 24.84 -23.23 1.15
C SER A 142 25.98 -23.81 0.31
N GLY A 143 26.64 -24.83 0.85
CA GLY A 143 27.71 -25.52 0.14
C GLY A 143 28.93 -24.63 -0.12
N LEU A 144 29.21 -23.66 0.76
CA LEU A 144 30.42 -22.84 0.69
C LEU A 144 31.65 -23.76 0.84
N LYS A 145 32.56 -23.70 -0.12
CA LYS A 145 33.85 -24.37 -0.14
C LYS A 145 34.95 -23.36 -0.34
N ALA A 146 36.08 -23.57 0.30
CA ALA A 146 37.27 -22.79 0.11
C ALA A 146 38.42 -23.73 -0.33
N GLN A 147 39.20 -23.28 -1.30
CA GLN A 147 40.43 -23.93 -1.73
C GLN A 147 41.57 -22.91 -1.62
N THR A 148 42.63 -23.28 -0.93
CA THR A 148 43.81 -22.44 -0.74
C THR A 148 44.85 -22.72 -1.81
N GLY A 149 45.36 -21.68 -2.46
CA GLY A 149 46.56 -21.68 -3.30
C GLY A 149 47.74 -21.04 -2.57
N ASN A 150 48.85 -20.88 -3.23
CA ASN A 150 50.06 -20.29 -2.61
C ASN A 150 49.85 -18.84 -2.14
N ALA A 151 49.08 -18.04 -2.86
CA ALA A 151 48.81 -16.63 -2.54
C ALA A 151 47.34 -16.23 -2.77
N SER A 152 46.44 -17.21 -2.89
CA SER A 152 45.05 -16.98 -3.16
C SER A 152 44.15 -17.95 -2.39
N VAL A 153 42.89 -17.57 -2.24
CA VAL A 153 41.83 -18.42 -1.74
C VAL A 153 40.66 -18.37 -2.73
N SER A 154 40.32 -19.51 -3.30
CA SER A 154 39.18 -19.65 -4.17
C SER A 154 37.96 -20.11 -3.35
N LEU A 155 36.88 -19.36 -3.45
CA LEU A 155 35.58 -19.69 -2.83
C LEU A 155 34.59 -20.15 -3.89
N SER A 156 33.79 -21.16 -3.56
CA SER A 156 32.66 -21.59 -4.38
C SER A 156 31.49 -21.98 -3.48
N TRP A 157 30.26 -21.83 -4.00
CA TRP A 157 29.03 -22.13 -3.26
C TRP A 157 27.92 -22.60 -4.20
N LYS A 158 26.83 -23.15 -3.64
CA LYS A 158 25.65 -23.51 -4.44
C LYS A 158 24.98 -22.27 -4.97
N LYS A 159 24.62 -22.26 -6.28
CA LYS A 159 23.89 -21.16 -6.88
C LYS A 159 22.51 -21.04 -6.24
N VAL A 160 22.11 -19.79 -5.89
CA VAL A 160 20.76 -19.44 -5.43
C VAL A 160 20.16 -18.40 -6.40
N GLY A 161 18.84 -18.30 -6.44
CA GLY A 161 18.13 -17.38 -7.33
C GLY A 161 18.29 -15.91 -6.87
N CYS A 162 19.47 -15.34 -7.11
CA CYS A 162 19.75 -13.92 -6.84
C CYS A 162 20.55 -13.32 -7.99
N SER A 163 20.53 -11.97 -8.10
CA SER A 163 21.21 -11.25 -9.18
C SER A 163 22.74 -11.17 -8.98
N ASN A 164 23.18 -11.15 -7.74
CA ASN A 164 24.61 -11.06 -7.39
C ASN A 164 24.87 -11.54 -5.96
N TYR A 165 26.13 -11.77 -5.68
CA TYR A 165 26.66 -12.16 -4.37
C TYR A 165 27.63 -11.10 -3.88
N ARG A 166 27.68 -10.89 -2.58
CA ARG A 166 28.70 -10.07 -1.93
C ARG A 166 29.59 -10.96 -1.09
N VAL A 167 30.89 -10.83 -1.30
CA VAL A 167 31.91 -11.58 -0.57
C VAL A 167 32.48 -10.68 0.51
N PHE A 168 32.52 -11.17 1.74
CA PHE A 168 33.05 -10.46 2.89
C PHE A 168 34.21 -11.24 3.50
N MET A 169 35.21 -10.53 3.95
CA MET A 169 36.33 -11.06 4.69
C MET A 169 36.37 -10.43 6.09
N LEU A 170 36.63 -11.24 7.12
CA LEU A 170 36.87 -10.76 8.48
C LEU A 170 38.30 -10.25 8.58
N LYS A 171 38.45 -8.96 8.82
CA LYS A 171 39.78 -8.32 9.04
C LYS A 171 39.72 -7.47 10.31
N ASN A 172 40.63 -7.73 11.25
CA ASN A 172 40.70 -7.02 12.54
C ASN A 172 39.33 -6.99 13.28
N GLY A 173 38.64 -8.14 13.34
CA GLY A 173 37.37 -8.27 14.02
C GLY A 173 36.17 -7.62 13.31
N LYS A 174 36.33 -7.07 12.09
CA LYS A 174 35.28 -6.42 11.32
C LYS A 174 35.10 -7.10 9.95
N TRP A 175 33.86 -7.33 9.55
CA TRP A 175 33.51 -7.81 8.21
C TRP A 175 33.68 -6.68 7.20
N LYS A 176 34.53 -6.88 6.20
CA LYS A 176 34.75 -5.95 5.08
C LYS A 176 34.32 -6.63 3.78
N GLN A 177 33.50 -5.95 2.99
CA GLN A 177 33.21 -6.41 1.63
C GLN A 177 34.46 -6.31 0.78
N ILE A 178 34.85 -7.43 0.14
CA ILE A 178 36.03 -7.50 -0.73
C ILE A 178 35.64 -7.66 -2.19
N ALA A 179 34.44 -8.19 -2.49
CA ALA A 179 33.96 -8.35 -3.86
C ALA A 179 32.44 -8.34 -3.95
N GLN A 180 31.97 -8.10 -5.17
CA GLN A 180 30.63 -8.40 -5.64
C GLN A 180 30.74 -9.15 -6.96
N THR A 181 30.01 -10.27 -7.09
CA THR A 181 30.06 -11.14 -8.27
C THR A 181 28.66 -11.66 -8.61
N ASP A 182 28.38 -11.92 -9.86
CA ASP A 182 27.18 -12.57 -10.36
C ASP A 182 27.35 -14.11 -10.51
N THR A 183 28.59 -14.59 -10.36
CA THR A 183 28.92 -16.02 -10.36
C THR A 183 28.90 -16.58 -8.94
N ASN A 184 28.78 -17.91 -8.84
CA ASN A 184 28.81 -18.63 -7.57
C ASN A 184 30.24 -19.03 -7.14
N SER A 185 31.23 -18.23 -7.53
CA SER A 185 32.64 -18.37 -7.16
C SER A 185 33.36 -17.03 -7.09
N TYR A 186 34.50 -17.00 -6.37
CA TYR A 186 35.40 -15.85 -6.25
C TYR A 186 36.79 -16.34 -5.88
N THR A 187 37.84 -15.74 -6.45
CA THR A 187 39.25 -16.00 -6.13
C THR A 187 39.96 -14.71 -5.82
#